data_3d6abf663e0bc47e84862ff8499f6874
#
_entry.id   3d6abf663e0bc47e84862ff8499f6874
#
_cell.length_a   1.000
_cell.length_b   1.000
_cell.length_c   1.000
_cell.angle_alpha   90.00
_cell.angle_beta   90.00
_cell.angle_gamma   90.00
#
_symmetry.space_group_name_H-M   'P 1'
#
loop_
_entity.id
_entity.type
_entity.pdbx_description
1 polymer ?
#
loop_
_entity_poly.entity_id
_entity_poly.type
_entity_poly.pdbx_seq_one_letter_code
_entity_poly.pdbx_strand_id
1 'polypeptide(L)'
;YASVRQLCEDQPAVQYPYQILDDLSICLRQLDFRKARDEISSIVSTSAAYPVLFVRCIYMDILSLLNTSMHAYSVRYEAYEPLLNEALRICRSMRAANDQTAICRSIQSILDKFEVESLSTGLQLPQVVAFVEEHCFKADFSLAYLANHFHVGPVYMSTFFTKRMNTTLTDYVWELRLQRAKYLLESTEESIDKISAKIGYDIPSSFRRKFKQETGTSPSEYRRTHHVN
;
A
#
# COMPACT_ATOMS: atom_id res chain seq x y z
N TYR A 1 16.90 0.65 -17.92
CA TYR A 1 15.74 0.11 -18.68
C TYR A 1 15.96 0.15 -20.21
N ALA A 2 16.45 1.24 -20.79
CA ALA A 2 16.66 1.36 -22.25
C ALA A 2 17.70 0.37 -22.81
N SER A 3 18.78 0.09 -22.08
CA SER A 3 19.85 -0.81 -22.52
C SER A 3 19.46 -2.29 -22.50
N VAL A 4 18.54 -2.71 -21.64
CA VAL A 4 18.04 -4.09 -21.58
C VAL A 4 17.05 -4.35 -22.72
N ARG A 5 16.26 -3.35 -23.12
CA ARG A 5 15.35 -3.44 -24.27
C ARG A 5 16.10 -3.73 -25.57
N GLN A 6 17.25 -3.11 -25.76
CA GLN A 6 18.08 -3.28 -26.95
C GLN A 6 18.70 -4.69 -27.08
N LEU A 7 18.99 -5.34 -25.92
CA LEU A 7 19.49 -6.73 -25.90
C LEU A 7 18.41 -7.78 -26.23
N CYS A 8 17.13 -7.41 -26.10
CA CYS A 8 16.00 -8.31 -26.38
C CYS A 8 15.56 -8.29 -27.84
N GLU A 9 15.84 -7.20 -28.58
CA GLU A 9 15.43 -7.06 -29.99
C GLU A 9 16.22 -7.97 -30.96
N ASP A 10 17.43 -8.40 -30.56
CA ASP A 10 18.30 -9.25 -31.37
C ASP A 10 18.10 -10.78 -31.17
N GLN A 11 17.24 -11.20 -30.21
CA GLN A 11 16.92 -12.62 -29.98
C GLN A 11 15.40 -12.82 -29.79
N PRO A 12 14.66 -13.16 -30.84
CA PRO A 12 13.19 -13.25 -30.81
C PRO A 12 12.61 -14.34 -29.91
N ALA A 13 13.43 -15.17 -29.28
CA ALA A 13 12.99 -16.27 -28.41
C ALA A 13 12.99 -15.93 -26.90
N VAL A 14 13.53 -14.78 -26.50
CA VAL A 14 13.68 -14.41 -25.07
C VAL A 14 12.84 -13.17 -24.77
N GLN A 15 11.71 -13.37 -24.10
CA GLN A 15 10.84 -12.28 -23.66
C GLN A 15 11.11 -11.95 -22.21
N TYR A 16 11.40 -10.66 -21.92
CA TYR A 16 11.57 -10.21 -20.52
C TYR A 16 10.26 -10.30 -19.75
N PRO A 17 10.24 -10.83 -18.51
CA PRO A 17 9.02 -11.11 -17.77
C PRO A 17 8.42 -9.85 -17.10
N TYR A 18 8.19 -8.78 -17.87
CA TYR A 18 7.66 -7.51 -17.36
C TYR A 18 6.35 -7.70 -16.60
N GLN A 19 5.43 -8.49 -17.16
CA GLN A 19 4.13 -8.71 -16.54
C GLN A 19 4.25 -9.35 -15.14
N ILE A 20 5.13 -10.37 -15.03
CA ILE A 20 5.33 -11.06 -13.73
C ILE A 20 5.99 -10.13 -12.71
N LEU A 21 6.91 -9.25 -13.15
CA LEU A 21 7.51 -8.24 -12.27
C LEU A 21 6.50 -7.18 -11.81
N ASP A 22 5.58 -6.78 -12.68
CA ASP A 22 4.48 -5.88 -12.34
C ASP A 22 3.53 -6.54 -11.34
N ASP A 23 3.15 -7.81 -11.56
CA ASP A 23 2.32 -8.58 -10.65
C ASP A 23 3.01 -8.79 -9.30
N LEU A 24 4.31 -9.08 -9.28
CA LEU A 24 5.12 -9.13 -8.06
C LEU A 24 5.11 -7.79 -7.31
N SER A 25 5.26 -6.67 -8.02
CA SER A 25 5.17 -5.32 -7.44
C SER A 25 3.81 -5.07 -6.78
N ILE A 26 2.73 -5.53 -7.39
CA ILE A 26 1.37 -5.44 -6.83
C ILE A 26 1.24 -6.31 -5.59
N CYS A 27 1.72 -7.56 -5.62
CA CYS A 27 1.69 -8.46 -4.48
C CYS A 27 2.44 -7.90 -3.27
N LEU A 28 3.64 -7.34 -3.48
CA LEU A 28 4.43 -6.72 -2.42
C LEU A 28 3.73 -5.49 -1.81
N ARG A 29 3.09 -4.66 -2.64
CA ARG A 29 2.28 -3.51 -2.17
C ARG A 29 1.05 -3.94 -1.39
N GLN A 30 0.51 -5.12 -1.66
CA GLN A 30 -0.64 -5.66 -0.95
C GLN A 30 -0.26 -6.54 0.25
N LEU A 31 1.04 -6.74 0.52
CA LEU A 31 1.56 -7.69 1.50
C LEU A 31 1.02 -9.13 1.29
N ASP A 32 0.81 -9.51 0.03
CA ASP A 32 0.42 -10.86 -0.35
C ASP A 32 1.68 -11.69 -0.60
N PHE A 33 2.34 -12.08 0.49
CA PHE A 33 3.61 -12.80 0.44
C PHE A 33 3.47 -14.21 -0.18
N ARG A 34 2.31 -14.83 -0.07
CA ARG A 34 2.06 -16.13 -0.70
C ARG A 34 2.13 -15.99 -2.22
N LYS A 35 1.34 -15.07 -2.76
CA LYS A 35 1.32 -14.81 -4.21
C LYS A 35 2.68 -14.29 -4.70
N ALA A 36 3.37 -13.44 -3.91
CA ALA A 36 4.72 -12.99 -4.25
C ALA A 36 5.72 -14.15 -4.40
N ARG A 37 5.65 -15.17 -3.54
CA ARG A 37 6.47 -16.38 -3.66
C ARG A 37 6.13 -17.19 -4.92
N ASP A 38 4.85 -17.29 -5.28
CA ASP A 38 4.39 -17.98 -6.48
C ASP A 38 4.90 -17.26 -7.74
N GLU A 39 4.83 -15.92 -7.79
CA GLU A 39 5.36 -15.11 -8.91
C GLU A 39 6.88 -15.28 -9.06
N ILE A 40 7.64 -15.23 -7.97
CA ILE A 40 9.09 -15.46 -8.00
C ILE A 40 9.40 -16.88 -8.49
N SER A 41 8.67 -17.88 -8.06
CA SER A 41 8.84 -19.26 -8.49
C SER A 41 8.56 -19.41 -9.99
N SER A 42 7.57 -18.71 -10.52
CA SER A 42 7.25 -18.63 -11.94
C SER A 42 8.41 -18.03 -12.75
N ILE A 43 9.00 -16.92 -12.27
CA ILE A 43 10.18 -16.30 -12.90
C ILE A 43 11.35 -17.28 -12.95
N VAL A 44 11.61 -17.98 -11.86
CA VAL A 44 12.70 -18.96 -11.78
C VAL A 44 12.54 -20.07 -12.81
N SER A 45 11.32 -20.63 -12.91
CA SER A 45 11.05 -21.73 -13.85
C SER A 45 11.18 -21.31 -15.31
N THR A 46 10.72 -20.11 -15.65
CA THR A 46 10.78 -19.58 -17.03
C THR A 46 12.17 -19.11 -17.41
N SER A 47 12.95 -18.60 -16.47
CA SER A 47 14.29 -18.06 -16.75
C SER A 47 15.40 -19.09 -16.87
N ALA A 48 15.14 -20.37 -16.58
CA ALA A 48 16.15 -21.43 -16.64
C ALA A 48 16.79 -21.62 -18.03
N ALA A 49 16.08 -21.28 -19.10
CA ALA A 49 16.54 -21.36 -20.48
C ALA A 49 17.23 -20.07 -20.99
N TYR A 50 17.30 -19.01 -20.17
CA TYR A 50 17.80 -17.71 -20.60
C TYR A 50 19.31 -17.57 -20.43
N PRO A 51 19.98 -16.71 -21.25
CA PRO A 51 21.37 -16.37 -21.04
C PRO A 51 21.63 -15.84 -19.62
N VAL A 52 22.75 -16.21 -19.02
CA VAL A 52 23.09 -15.85 -17.62
C VAL A 52 22.99 -14.36 -17.34
N LEU A 53 23.45 -13.52 -18.27
CA LEU A 53 23.38 -12.07 -18.11
C LEU A 53 21.92 -11.59 -17.98
N PHE A 54 21.02 -12.17 -18.75
CA PHE A 54 19.61 -11.84 -18.75
C PHE A 54 18.94 -12.26 -17.45
N VAL A 55 19.24 -13.47 -16.97
CA VAL A 55 18.79 -13.98 -15.66
C VAL A 55 19.27 -13.07 -14.52
N ARG A 56 20.52 -12.61 -14.59
CA ARG A 56 21.05 -11.64 -13.59
C ARG A 56 20.27 -10.32 -13.59
N CYS A 57 19.89 -9.79 -14.75
CA CYS A 57 19.07 -8.58 -14.82
C CYS A 57 17.71 -8.79 -14.15
N ILE A 58 17.05 -9.92 -14.39
CA ILE A 58 15.75 -10.24 -13.75
C ILE A 58 15.89 -10.28 -12.22
N TYR A 59 16.90 -10.95 -11.69
CA TYR A 59 17.12 -11.01 -10.25
C TYR A 59 17.48 -9.66 -9.63
N MET A 60 18.21 -8.80 -10.35
CA MET A 60 18.48 -7.44 -9.90
C MET A 60 17.21 -6.61 -9.81
N ASP A 61 16.27 -6.77 -10.75
CA ASP A 61 14.98 -6.10 -10.71
C ASP A 61 14.11 -6.61 -9.54
N ILE A 62 14.09 -7.92 -9.29
CA ILE A 62 13.41 -8.49 -8.11
C ILE A 62 13.98 -7.91 -6.82
N LEU A 63 15.30 -7.87 -6.66
CA LEU A 63 15.95 -7.32 -5.46
C LEU A 63 15.67 -5.82 -5.31
N SER A 64 15.61 -5.07 -6.41
CA SER A 64 15.23 -3.66 -6.41
C SER A 64 13.77 -3.45 -5.98
N LEU A 65 12.85 -4.28 -6.46
CA LEU A 65 11.44 -4.24 -6.05
C LEU A 65 11.27 -4.55 -4.57
N LEU A 66 11.95 -5.58 -4.06
CA LEU A 66 11.95 -5.93 -2.64
C LEU A 66 12.49 -4.79 -1.78
N ASN A 67 13.65 -4.24 -2.12
CA ASN A 67 14.25 -3.12 -1.38
C ASN A 67 13.33 -1.90 -1.36
N THR A 68 12.76 -1.52 -2.50
CA THR A 68 11.83 -0.39 -2.61
C THR A 68 10.56 -0.62 -1.79
N SER A 69 10.03 -1.86 -1.81
CA SER A 69 8.84 -2.22 -1.06
C SER A 69 9.10 -2.20 0.45
N MET A 70 10.19 -2.80 0.92
CA MET A 70 10.58 -2.79 2.34
C MET A 70 10.76 -1.36 2.85
N HIS A 71 11.38 -0.49 2.06
CA HIS A 71 11.52 0.92 2.38
C HIS A 71 10.16 1.63 2.47
N ALA A 72 9.25 1.39 1.52
CA ALA A 72 7.90 1.96 1.52
C ALA A 72 7.09 1.55 2.75
N TYR A 73 7.37 0.38 3.33
CA TYR A 73 6.76 -0.12 4.56
C TYR A 73 7.55 0.24 5.83
N SER A 74 8.54 1.12 5.72
CA SER A 74 9.38 1.58 6.84
C SER A 74 10.09 0.44 7.58
N VAL A 75 10.39 -0.66 6.89
CA VAL A 75 11.25 -1.70 7.43
C VAL A 75 12.66 -1.14 7.56
N ARG A 76 13.24 -1.26 8.76
CA ARG A 76 14.57 -0.71 9.02
C ARG A 76 15.62 -1.40 8.15
N TYR A 77 16.42 -0.60 7.43
CA TYR A 77 17.42 -1.10 6.49
C TYR A 77 18.40 -2.07 7.14
N GLU A 78 18.85 -1.78 8.35
CA GLU A 78 19.77 -2.62 9.11
C GLU A 78 19.23 -4.04 9.36
N ALA A 79 17.91 -4.21 9.36
CA ALA A 79 17.27 -5.49 9.60
C ALA A 79 17.39 -6.46 8.41
N TYR A 80 17.57 -5.96 7.19
CA TYR A 80 17.64 -6.78 5.98
C TYR A 80 18.86 -6.50 5.09
N GLU A 81 19.65 -5.48 5.37
CA GLU A 81 20.87 -5.14 4.63
C GLU A 81 21.81 -6.33 4.42
N PRO A 82 22.14 -7.17 5.46
CA PRO A 82 23.02 -8.31 5.25
C PRO A 82 22.46 -9.31 4.24
N LEU A 83 21.15 -9.55 4.26
CA LEU A 83 20.46 -10.46 3.32
C LEU A 83 20.50 -9.91 1.90
N LEU A 84 20.24 -8.60 1.74
CA LEU A 84 20.30 -7.93 0.45
C LEU A 84 21.71 -7.94 -0.14
N ASN A 85 22.73 -7.63 0.66
CA ASN A 85 24.13 -7.65 0.24
C ASN A 85 24.58 -9.04 -0.18
N GLU A 86 24.18 -10.08 0.54
CA GLU A 86 24.48 -11.47 0.18
C GLU A 86 23.79 -11.86 -1.14
N ALA A 87 22.51 -11.52 -1.32
CA ALA A 87 21.78 -11.77 -2.56
C ALA A 87 22.43 -11.06 -3.77
N LEU A 88 22.85 -9.81 -3.59
CA LEU A 88 23.56 -9.04 -4.62
C LEU A 88 24.92 -9.68 -4.95
N ARG A 89 25.66 -10.16 -3.95
CA ARG A 89 26.94 -10.88 -4.12
C ARG A 89 26.73 -12.15 -4.95
N ILE A 90 25.73 -12.97 -4.60
CA ILE A 90 25.39 -14.21 -5.31
C ILE A 90 25.00 -13.87 -6.74
N CYS A 91 24.11 -12.90 -6.95
CA CYS A 91 23.68 -12.49 -8.28
C CYS A 91 24.85 -12.07 -9.19
N ARG A 92 25.82 -11.31 -8.65
CA ARG A 92 27.03 -10.89 -9.39
C ARG A 92 27.95 -12.05 -9.72
N SER A 93 28.04 -13.07 -8.87
CA SER A 93 28.92 -14.22 -9.03
C SER A 93 28.36 -15.34 -9.92
N MET A 94 27.07 -15.26 -10.30
CA MET A 94 26.42 -16.26 -11.15
C MET A 94 27.17 -16.42 -12.48
N ARG A 95 27.54 -17.65 -12.83
CA ARG A 95 28.24 -17.99 -14.09
C ARG A 95 27.41 -18.89 -14.99
N ALA A 96 26.45 -19.60 -14.44
CA ALA A 96 25.55 -20.48 -15.17
C ALA A 96 24.10 -20.30 -14.68
N ALA A 97 23.13 -20.64 -15.53
CA ALA A 97 21.72 -20.61 -15.15
C ALA A 97 21.41 -21.56 -13.98
N ASN A 98 22.18 -22.63 -13.80
CA ASN A 98 22.02 -23.57 -12.68
C ASN A 98 22.40 -22.98 -11.29
N ASP A 99 23.01 -21.79 -11.25
CA ASP A 99 23.35 -21.10 -9.99
C ASP A 99 22.13 -20.43 -9.33
N GLN A 100 20.93 -20.56 -9.93
CA GLN A 100 19.70 -19.88 -9.46
C GLN A 100 19.25 -20.30 -8.08
N THR A 101 19.54 -21.54 -7.64
CA THR A 101 19.08 -22.05 -6.34
C THR A 101 19.55 -21.21 -5.15
N ALA A 102 20.78 -20.71 -5.22
CA ALA A 102 21.36 -19.88 -4.15
C ALA A 102 20.69 -18.51 -4.06
N ILE A 103 20.49 -17.84 -5.22
CA ILE A 103 19.84 -16.52 -5.24
C ILE A 103 18.36 -16.62 -4.84
N CYS A 104 17.65 -17.69 -5.27
CA CYS A 104 16.27 -17.92 -4.87
C CYS A 104 16.12 -18.07 -3.36
N ARG A 105 17.01 -18.82 -2.70
CA ARG A 105 17.02 -18.93 -1.23
C ARG A 105 17.25 -17.59 -0.55
N SER A 106 18.17 -16.78 -1.06
CA SER A 106 18.40 -15.44 -0.52
C SER A 106 17.19 -14.52 -0.69
N ILE A 107 16.53 -14.56 -1.85
CA ILE A 107 15.30 -13.79 -2.11
C ILE A 107 14.19 -14.26 -1.15
N GLN A 108 14.02 -15.55 -0.94
CA GLN A 108 13.05 -16.09 0.00
C GLN A 108 13.32 -15.62 1.43
N SER A 109 14.58 -15.63 1.87
CA SER A 109 14.97 -15.11 3.19
C SER A 109 14.66 -13.62 3.34
N ILE A 110 14.82 -12.82 2.28
CA ILE A 110 14.43 -11.40 2.28
C ILE A 110 12.90 -11.26 2.39
N LEU A 111 12.14 -12.07 1.65
CA LEU A 111 10.67 -12.06 1.74
C LEU A 111 10.17 -12.47 3.12
N ASP A 112 10.75 -13.51 3.72
CA ASP A 112 10.40 -13.96 5.05
C ASP A 112 10.69 -12.87 6.09
N LYS A 113 11.83 -12.19 5.95
CA LYS A 113 12.16 -11.03 6.80
C LYS A 113 11.17 -9.90 6.61
N PHE A 114 10.81 -9.58 5.37
CA PHE A 114 9.80 -8.56 5.07
C PHE A 114 8.44 -8.91 5.69
N GLU A 115 7.98 -10.15 5.54
CA GLU A 115 6.74 -10.63 6.15
C GLU A 115 6.76 -10.46 7.67
N VAL A 116 7.81 -10.93 8.35
CA VAL A 116 7.96 -10.80 9.80
C VAL A 116 7.99 -9.34 10.25
N GLU A 117 8.80 -8.50 9.62
CA GLU A 117 8.92 -7.09 9.99
C GLU A 117 7.64 -6.31 9.71
N SER A 118 6.94 -6.59 8.60
CA SER A 118 5.64 -5.97 8.30
C SER A 118 4.53 -6.35 9.29
N LEU A 119 4.65 -7.51 9.94
CA LEU A 119 3.73 -7.95 10.99
C LEU A 119 4.15 -7.46 12.38
N SER A 120 5.43 -7.15 12.59
CA SER A 120 6.02 -6.84 13.90
C SER A 120 5.89 -5.37 14.32
N THR A 121 5.23 -4.52 13.55
CA THR A 121 5.07 -3.09 13.85
C THR A 121 4.37 -2.79 15.17
N GLY A 122 3.88 -3.81 15.88
CA GLY A 122 3.12 -3.64 17.15
C GLY A 122 1.80 -2.89 17.01
N LEU A 123 1.43 -2.55 15.76
CA LEU A 123 0.24 -1.76 15.47
C LEU A 123 -1.04 -2.54 15.82
N GLN A 124 -1.79 -2.04 16.80
CA GLN A 124 -3.03 -2.66 17.24
C GLN A 124 -4.22 -1.96 16.58
N LEU A 125 -5.07 -2.73 15.86
CA LEU A 125 -6.25 -2.17 15.18
C LEU A 125 -7.15 -1.34 16.13
N PRO A 126 -7.47 -1.77 17.36
CA PRO A 126 -8.29 -0.97 18.27
C PRO A 126 -7.69 0.41 18.56
N GLN A 127 -6.36 0.52 18.69
CA GLN A 127 -5.69 1.79 18.91
C GLN A 127 -5.77 2.70 17.69
N VAL A 128 -5.60 2.13 16.49
CA VAL A 128 -5.73 2.87 15.22
C VAL A 128 -7.15 3.39 15.03
N VAL A 129 -8.16 2.55 15.28
CA VAL A 129 -9.58 2.92 15.15
C VAL A 129 -9.94 4.01 16.16
N ALA A 130 -9.58 3.86 17.43
CA ALA A 130 -9.82 4.85 18.46
C ALA A 130 -9.20 6.21 18.09
N PHE A 131 -7.96 6.20 17.60
CA PHE A 131 -7.30 7.42 17.14
C PHE A 131 -8.02 8.07 15.95
N VAL A 132 -8.48 7.26 14.98
CA VAL A 132 -9.26 7.77 13.84
C VAL A 132 -10.56 8.41 14.32
N GLU A 133 -11.31 7.74 15.19
CA GLU A 133 -12.60 8.24 15.74
C GLU A 133 -12.42 9.55 16.50
N GLU A 134 -11.33 9.69 17.26
CA GLU A 134 -11.02 10.92 18.00
C GLU A 134 -10.61 12.08 17.08
N HIS A 135 -9.91 11.80 15.98
CA HIS A 135 -9.25 12.83 15.17
C HIS A 135 -9.89 13.05 13.80
N CYS A 136 -10.79 12.17 13.35
CA CYS A 136 -11.36 12.22 12.00
C CYS A 136 -12.13 13.52 11.67
N PHE A 137 -12.52 14.31 12.67
CA PHE A 137 -13.22 15.60 12.50
C PHE A 137 -12.26 16.79 12.32
N LYS A 138 -10.96 16.60 12.42
CA LYS A 138 -9.98 17.64 12.10
C LYS A 138 -9.87 17.81 10.60
N ALA A 139 -9.72 19.04 10.13
CA ALA A 139 -9.64 19.35 8.70
C ALA A 139 -8.36 18.79 8.04
N ASP A 140 -7.24 18.77 8.78
CA ASP A 140 -5.95 18.25 8.37
C ASP A 140 -5.81 16.73 8.52
N PHE A 141 -6.84 16.03 9.03
CA PHE A 141 -6.78 14.58 9.19
C PHE A 141 -6.66 13.88 7.84
N SER A 142 -5.62 13.08 7.71
CA SER A 142 -5.25 12.38 6.48
C SER A 142 -4.57 11.05 6.78
N LEU A 143 -4.40 10.21 5.75
CA LEU A 143 -3.61 8.98 5.86
C LEU A 143 -2.17 9.26 6.34
N ALA A 144 -1.56 10.35 5.87
CA ALA A 144 -0.22 10.74 6.29
C ALA A 144 -0.20 11.18 7.76
N TYR A 145 -1.23 11.91 8.22
CA TYR A 145 -1.38 12.28 9.63
C TYR A 145 -1.45 11.05 10.53
N LEU A 146 -2.30 10.07 10.17
CA LEU A 146 -2.44 8.80 10.88
C LEU A 146 -1.13 8.00 10.89
N ALA A 147 -0.50 7.85 9.74
CA ALA A 147 0.74 7.09 9.58
C ALA A 147 1.90 7.69 10.40
N ASN A 148 2.03 9.02 10.38
CA ASN A 148 3.03 9.75 11.18
C ASN A 148 2.83 9.55 12.68
N HIS A 149 1.58 9.57 13.17
CA HIS A 149 1.30 9.35 14.59
C HIS A 149 1.77 7.95 15.05
N PHE A 150 1.55 6.92 14.24
CA PHE A 150 1.96 5.56 14.56
C PHE A 150 3.38 5.20 14.11
N HIS A 151 4.14 6.17 13.59
CA HIS A 151 5.52 5.99 13.11
C HIS A 151 5.67 4.88 12.06
N VAL A 152 4.70 4.78 11.17
CA VAL A 152 4.71 3.81 10.05
C VAL A 152 4.60 4.52 8.70
N GLY A 153 4.95 3.82 7.62
CA GLY A 153 4.78 4.37 6.27
C GLY A 153 3.29 4.48 5.87
N PRO A 154 2.89 5.52 5.10
CA PRO A 154 1.51 5.68 4.64
C PRO A 154 0.98 4.47 3.85
N VAL A 155 1.82 3.85 3.03
CA VAL A 155 1.46 2.64 2.26
C VAL A 155 1.11 1.48 3.20
N TYR A 156 1.94 1.27 4.23
CA TYR A 156 1.67 0.26 5.26
C TYR A 156 0.36 0.55 5.99
N MET A 157 0.17 1.77 6.51
CA MET A 157 -1.04 2.16 7.22
C MET A 157 -2.30 1.93 6.37
N SER A 158 -2.28 2.33 5.10
CA SER A 158 -3.39 2.12 4.16
C SER A 158 -3.72 0.64 3.99
N THR A 159 -2.70 -0.19 3.75
CA THR A 159 -2.87 -1.64 3.56
C THR A 159 -3.32 -2.32 4.85
N PHE A 160 -2.72 -1.96 5.99
CA PHE A 160 -3.11 -2.46 7.31
C PHE A 160 -4.57 -2.17 7.59
N PHE A 161 -4.99 -0.90 7.44
CA PHE A 161 -6.36 -0.47 7.71
C PHE A 161 -7.36 -1.20 6.81
N THR A 162 -7.11 -1.19 5.48
CA THR A 162 -8.00 -1.83 4.50
C THR A 162 -8.13 -3.33 4.72
N LYS A 163 -7.04 -4.05 4.99
CA LYS A 163 -7.09 -5.50 5.24
C LYS A 163 -7.83 -5.85 6.54
N ARG A 164 -7.72 -5.02 7.58
CA ARG A 164 -8.31 -5.29 8.90
C ARG A 164 -9.75 -4.82 9.01
N MET A 165 -10.10 -3.71 8.36
CA MET A 165 -11.43 -3.10 8.42
C MET A 165 -12.32 -3.46 7.21
N ASN A 166 -11.75 -4.07 6.17
CA ASN A 166 -12.41 -4.35 4.89
C ASN A 166 -13.03 -3.10 4.23
N THR A 167 -12.47 -1.94 4.53
CA THR A 167 -12.85 -0.63 3.95
C THR A 167 -11.64 0.30 3.92
N THR A 168 -11.63 1.30 3.05
CA THR A 168 -10.54 2.28 3.03
C THR A 168 -10.65 3.25 4.21
N LEU A 169 -9.51 3.83 4.65
CA LEU A 169 -9.52 4.89 5.66
C LEU A 169 -10.41 6.07 5.26
N THR A 170 -10.38 6.44 3.96
CA THR A 170 -11.16 7.56 3.43
C THR A 170 -12.66 7.31 3.54
N ASP A 171 -13.12 6.10 3.23
CA ASP A 171 -14.53 5.72 3.31
C ASP A 171 -14.99 5.62 4.77
N TYR A 172 -14.15 5.03 5.63
CA TYR A 172 -14.44 4.94 7.06
C TYR A 172 -14.57 6.33 7.72
N VAL A 173 -13.61 7.23 7.46
CA VAL A 173 -13.67 8.62 7.95
C VAL A 173 -14.89 9.35 7.39
N TRP A 174 -15.22 9.13 6.12
CA TRP A 174 -16.41 9.75 5.55
C TRP A 174 -17.68 9.28 6.25
N GLU A 175 -17.83 7.99 6.52
CA GLU A 175 -18.99 7.46 7.22
C GLU A 175 -19.15 8.11 8.62
N LEU A 176 -18.08 8.23 9.40
CA LEU A 176 -18.10 8.90 10.70
C LEU A 176 -18.52 10.38 10.57
N ARG A 177 -17.96 11.09 9.58
CA ARG A 177 -18.31 12.48 9.30
C ARG A 177 -19.76 12.63 8.87
N LEU A 178 -20.26 11.71 8.06
CA LEU A 178 -21.65 11.70 7.58
C LEU A 178 -22.64 11.50 8.74
N GLN A 179 -22.38 10.53 9.60
CA GLN A 179 -23.20 10.27 10.78
C GLN A 179 -23.23 11.50 11.70
N ARG A 180 -22.08 12.13 11.94
CA ARG A 180 -21.99 13.36 12.74
C ARG A 180 -22.72 14.53 12.08
N ALA A 181 -22.61 14.65 10.75
CA ALA A 181 -23.32 15.69 9.99
C ALA A 181 -24.84 15.52 10.10
N LYS A 182 -25.36 14.32 9.89
CA LYS A 182 -26.78 14.01 10.05
C LYS A 182 -27.27 14.37 11.45
N TYR A 183 -26.57 13.91 12.50
CA TYR A 183 -26.90 14.26 13.87
C TYR A 183 -26.98 15.78 14.10
N LEU A 184 -25.99 16.56 13.62
CA LEU A 184 -25.99 18.01 13.80
C LEU A 184 -27.09 18.71 12.98
N LEU A 185 -27.42 18.18 11.78
CA LEU A 185 -28.52 18.69 10.96
C LEU A 185 -29.88 18.46 11.62
N GLU A 186 -30.05 17.36 12.32
CA GLU A 186 -31.30 16.97 13.00
C GLU A 186 -31.48 17.68 14.34
N SER A 187 -30.40 17.89 15.10
CA SER A 187 -30.44 18.31 16.49
C SER A 187 -30.06 19.77 16.73
N THR A 188 -29.64 20.54 15.70
CA THR A 188 -29.17 21.93 15.87
C THR A 188 -29.63 22.85 14.77
N GLU A 189 -29.74 24.16 15.07
CA GLU A 189 -29.97 25.23 14.11
C GLU A 189 -28.69 25.83 13.53
N GLU A 190 -27.53 25.16 13.72
CA GLU A 190 -26.26 25.67 13.20
C GLU A 190 -26.27 25.76 11.67
N SER A 191 -25.60 26.80 11.13
CA SER A 191 -25.48 26.93 9.69
C SER A 191 -24.74 25.73 9.05
N ILE A 192 -25.09 25.40 7.82
CA ILE A 192 -24.46 24.29 7.07
C ILE A 192 -22.93 24.47 7.02
N ASP A 193 -22.46 25.71 6.94
CA ASP A 193 -21.02 26.01 6.88
C ASP A 193 -20.32 25.75 8.24
N LYS A 194 -21.00 26.05 9.35
CA LYS A 194 -20.49 25.67 10.68
C LYS A 194 -20.45 24.16 10.87
N ILE A 195 -21.49 23.45 10.42
CA ILE A 195 -21.52 21.99 10.47
C ILE A 195 -20.39 21.41 9.62
N SER A 196 -20.18 21.93 8.38
CA SER A 196 -19.10 21.53 7.49
C SER A 196 -17.75 21.64 8.20
N ALA A 197 -17.45 22.77 8.83
CA ALA A 197 -16.20 22.97 9.56
C ALA A 197 -16.06 22.00 10.76
N LYS A 198 -17.13 21.76 11.53
CA LYS A 198 -17.13 20.85 12.69
C LYS A 198 -16.87 19.39 12.33
N ILE A 199 -17.18 18.98 11.11
CA ILE A 199 -16.92 17.63 10.62
C ILE A 199 -15.62 17.49 9.82
N GLY A 200 -14.80 18.55 9.81
CA GLY A 200 -13.47 18.51 9.19
C GLY A 200 -13.44 18.82 7.69
N TYR A 201 -14.36 19.65 7.20
CA TYR A 201 -14.32 20.18 5.84
C TYR A 201 -14.02 21.68 5.85
N ASP A 202 -12.86 22.06 5.31
CA ASP A 202 -12.48 23.47 5.15
C ASP A 202 -13.32 24.20 4.09
N ILE A 203 -13.80 23.43 3.09
CA ILE A 203 -14.54 23.96 1.95
C ILE A 203 -16.00 23.45 2.02
N PRO A 204 -16.97 24.30 2.42
CA PRO A 204 -18.36 23.89 2.58
C PRO A 204 -19.03 23.34 1.31
N SER A 205 -18.62 23.81 0.13
CA SER A 205 -19.15 23.31 -1.14
C SER A 205 -18.76 21.85 -1.41
N SER A 206 -17.56 21.44 -0.98
CA SER A 206 -17.10 20.05 -1.08
C SER A 206 -17.93 19.12 -0.19
N PHE A 207 -18.23 19.56 1.04
CA PHE A 207 -19.16 18.84 1.91
C PHE A 207 -20.54 18.70 1.31
N ARG A 208 -21.16 19.82 0.86
CA ARG A 208 -22.51 19.81 0.27
C ARG A 208 -22.62 18.86 -0.92
N ARG A 209 -21.60 18.86 -1.80
CA ARG A 209 -21.57 17.97 -2.97
C ARG A 209 -21.49 16.49 -2.53
N LYS A 210 -20.57 16.17 -1.60
CA LYS A 210 -20.40 14.79 -1.17
C LYS A 210 -21.60 14.29 -0.38
N PHE A 211 -22.18 15.11 0.49
CA PHE A 211 -23.39 14.78 1.24
C PHE A 211 -24.57 14.46 0.29
N LYS A 212 -24.79 15.30 -0.72
CA LYS A 212 -25.85 15.07 -1.71
C LYS A 212 -25.60 13.81 -2.53
N GLN A 213 -24.37 13.53 -2.89
CA GLN A 213 -23.98 12.30 -3.62
C GLN A 213 -24.33 11.05 -2.83
N GLU A 214 -24.09 11.03 -1.50
CA GLU A 214 -24.30 9.87 -0.65
C GLU A 214 -25.75 9.72 -0.16
N THR A 215 -26.44 10.84 0.10
CA THR A 215 -27.79 10.81 0.68
C THR A 215 -28.92 11.07 -0.32
N GLY A 216 -28.57 11.47 -1.54
CA GLY A 216 -29.53 11.87 -2.59
C GLY A 216 -30.08 13.28 -2.42
N THR A 217 -29.93 13.93 -1.24
CA THR A 217 -30.50 15.23 -0.91
C THR A 217 -29.44 16.21 -0.43
N SER A 218 -29.67 17.52 -0.58
CA SER A 218 -28.76 18.50 0.00
C SER A 218 -28.87 18.54 1.53
N PRO A 219 -27.79 18.99 2.27
CA PRO A 219 -27.85 19.15 3.71
C PRO A 219 -29.02 20.00 4.19
N SER A 220 -29.39 21.06 3.45
CA SER A 220 -30.52 21.93 3.77
C SER A 220 -31.87 21.24 3.61
N GLU A 221 -32.04 20.44 2.54
CA GLU A 221 -33.23 19.64 2.32
C GLU A 221 -33.36 18.54 3.37
N TYR A 222 -32.21 17.87 3.68
CA TYR A 222 -32.15 16.86 4.73
C TYR A 222 -32.61 17.41 6.09
N ARG A 223 -32.10 18.58 6.50
CA ARG A 223 -32.55 19.27 7.72
C ARG A 223 -34.04 19.48 7.73
N ARG A 224 -34.61 20.08 6.65
CA ARG A 224 -36.04 20.38 6.57
C ARG A 224 -36.93 19.16 6.79
N THR A 225 -36.48 17.99 6.40
CA THR A 225 -37.26 16.74 6.47
C THR A 225 -37.01 15.93 7.74
N HIS A 226 -35.92 16.15 8.45
CA HIS A 226 -35.50 15.32 9.60
C HIS A 226 -35.26 16.10 10.90
N HIS A 227 -35.33 17.44 10.85
CA HIS A 227 -35.14 18.23 12.06
C HIS A 227 -36.26 17.94 13.08
N VAL A 228 -35.86 17.58 14.30
CA VAL A 228 -36.78 17.35 15.41
C VAL A 228 -36.94 18.68 16.15
N ASN A 229 -38.14 19.29 16.08
CA ASN A 229 -38.48 20.47 16.85
C ASN A 229 -38.49 20.19 18.36
#